data_3df9b7ca9454b9b4aebd625fe26fe35a
#
_entry.id   3df9b7ca9454b9b4aebd625fe26fe35a
#
_cell.length_a   1.000
_cell.length_b   1.000
_cell.length_c   1.000
_cell.angle_alpha   90.00
_cell.angle_beta   90.00
_cell.angle_gamma   90.00
#
_symmetry.space_group_name_H-M   'P 1'
#
loop_
_entity.id
_entity.type
_entity.pdbx_description
1 polymer ?
#
loop_
_entity_poly.entity_id
_entity_poly.type
_entity_poly.pdbx_seq_one_letter_code
_entity_poly.pdbx_strand_id
1 'polypeptide(L)'
;MCLDIDDTLIDCTAAIRRSLHILTGRGDLWPLWDLITEEHVALVVAGEIDYATMHQRRTDCFLGELGILADAEQVRSFERRRRELLDSSWQLFDDVIECLDWLRAAGLLLAAVTNASGVHQRKKIADLGLAPYFDHVAIAGELGVAKPDPVMFHTVCLGLGCSPAQAVHVGDKLDTDAIGARDAGLGAVWLDRDTIGERAPEGVHTVAGLAELPELLVSEYAMIGVPVQRGSGTPAFTVRNGVL
;
A
#
# COMPACT_ATOMS: atom_id res chain seq x y z
N MET A 1 9.25 -4.67 -9.63
CA MET A 1 8.97 -3.62 -8.64
C MET A 1 7.61 -3.88 -8.02
N CYS A 2 7.53 -3.91 -6.72
CA CYS A 2 6.30 -4.09 -5.95
C CYS A 2 5.98 -2.76 -5.26
N LEU A 3 4.74 -2.31 -5.34
CA LEU A 3 4.31 -1.03 -4.78
C LEU A 3 3.09 -1.27 -3.89
N ASP A 4 3.10 -0.75 -2.69
CA ASP A 4 1.87 -0.59 -1.92
C ASP A 4 0.95 0.43 -2.59
N ILE A 5 -0.29 0.52 -2.15
CA ILE A 5 -1.32 1.35 -2.77
C ILE A 5 -1.74 2.50 -1.87
N ASP A 6 -2.21 2.18 -0.65
CA ASP A 6 -2.84 3.14 0.24
C ASP A 6 -1.78 3.96 0.98
N ASP A 7 -1.86 5.28 0.90
CA ASP A 7 -0.86 6.25 1.36
C ASP A 7 0.55 6.14 0.70
N THR A 8 0.70 5.20 -0.23
CA THR A 8 1.88 5.09 -1.12
C THR A 8 1.60 5.74 -2.47
N LEU A 9 0.57 5.28 -3.19
CA LEU A 9 0.15 5.82 -4.48
C LEU A 9 -1.10 6.70 -4.36
N ILE A 10 -1.99 6.38 -3.45
CA ILE A 10 -3.29 7.05 -3.24
C ILE A 10 -3.26 7.74 -1.88
N ASP A 11 -3.58 9.03 -1.83
CA ASP A 11 -3.71 9.81 -0.59
C ASP A 11 -5.00 9.41 0.16
N CYS A 12 -4.94 8.25 0.80
CA CYS A 12 -6.06 7.67 1.54
C CYS A 12 -6.33 8.42 2.83
N THR A 13 -5.29 8.84 3.52
CA THR A 13 -5.38 9.62 4.75
C THR A 13 -6.16 10.91 4.54
N ALA A 14 -5.85 11.70 3.51
CA ALA A 14 -6.61 12.93 3.22
C ALA A 14 -8.07 12.65 2.86
N ALA A 15 -8.35 11.60 2.07
CA ALA A 15 -9.71 11.21 1.73
C ALA A 15 -10.52 10.80 2.97
N ILE A 16 -9.93 10.02 3.88
CA ILE A 16 -10.57 9.60 5.13
C ILE A 16 -10.82 10.82 6.04
N ARG A 17 -9.83 11.68 6.25
CA ARG A 17 -9.97 12.92 7.04
C ARG A 17 -11.13 13.78 6.52
N ARG A 18 -11.22 13.95 5.20
CA ARG A 18 -12.32 14.69 4.56
C ARG A 18 -13.67 14.03 4.80
N SER A 19 -13.77 12.71 4.65
CA SER A 19 -15.02 11.98 4.89
C SER A 19 -15.49 12.09 6.33
N LEU A 20 -14.59 11.95 7.30
CA LEU A 20 -14.90 12.12 8.73
C LEU A 20 -15.37 13.54 9.02
N HIS A 21 -14.69 14.56 8.48
CA HIS A 21 -15.10 15.95 8.63
C HIS A 21 -16.51 16.21 8.11
N ILE A 22 -16.84 15.68 6.92
CA ILE A 22 -18.18 15.84 6.33
C ILE A 22 -19.25 15.14 7.19
N LEU A 23 -18.95 13.96 7.72
CA LEU A 23 -19.91 13.15 8.48
C LEU A 23 -20.13 13.66 9.91
N THR A 24 -19.11 14.24 10.52
CA THR A 24 -19.13 14.59 11.96
C THR A 24 -19.09 16.10 12.23
N GLY A 25 -18.74 16.92 11.21
CA GLY A 25 -18.46 18.35 11.38
C GLY A 25 -17.11 18.63 12.09
N ARG A 26 -16.28 17.63 12.37
CA ARG A 26 -15.02 17.73 13.12
C ARG A 26 -13.82 17.37 12.26
N GLY A 27 -12.73 18.15 12.36
CA GLY A 27 -11.48 17.91 11.60
C GLY A 27 -10.38 17.23 12.42
N ASP A 28 -10.58 17.04 13.72
CA ASP A 28 -9.59 16.54 14.68
C ASP A 28 -9.69 15.03 14.96
N LEU A 29 -10.54 14.30 14.25
CA LEU A 29 -10.88 12.91 14.56
C LEU A 29 -9.98 11.87 13.90
N TRP A 30 -9.04 12.29 13.03
CA TRP A 30 -8.15 11.34 12.34
C TRP A 30 -7.35 10.46 13.30
N PRO A 31 -6.67 10.99 14.35
CA PRO A 31 -5.88 10.14 15.22
C PRO A 31 -6.70 9.06 15.94
N LEU A 32 -7.93 9.39 16.33
CA LEU A 32 -8.85 8.42 16.94
C LEU A 32 -9.29 7.36 15.94
N TRP A 33 -9.66 7.78 14.72
CA TRP A 33 -10.06 6.85 13.67
C TRP A 33 -8.93 5.91 13.28
N ASP A 34 -7.72 6.43 13.13
CA ASP A 34 -6.54 5.68 12.77
C ASP A 34 -6.20 4.62 13.81
N LEU A 35 -6.13 5.01 15.08
CA LEU A 35 -5.92 4.10 16.21
C LEU A 35 -6.93 2.94 16.20
N ILE A 36 -8.23 3.25 16.13
CA ILE A 36 -9.29 2.23 16.10
C ILE A 36 -9.16 1.36 14.84
N THR A 37 -8.76 1.93 13.71
CA THR A 37 -8.60 1.17 12.46
C THR A 37 -7.45 0.18 12.57
N GLU A 38 -6.29 0.58 13.07
CA GLU A 38 -5.13 -0.29 13.26
C GLU A 38 -5.44 -1.46 14.20
N GLU A 39 -6.14 -1.20 15.32
CA GLU A 39 -6.58 -2.26 16.24
C GLU A 39 -7.49 -3.30 15.55
N HIS A 40 -8.42 -2.85 14.73
CA HIS A 40 -9.36 -3.75 14.06
C HIS A 40 -8.76 -4.45 12.83
N VAL A 41 -7.82 -3.81 12.13
CA VAL A 41 -7.04 -4.44 11.05
C VAL A 41 -6.16 -5.56 11.61
N ALA A 42 -5.57 -5.38 12.80
CA ALA A 42 -4.80 -6.43 13.46
C ALA A 42 -5.64 -7.71 13.69
N LEU A 43 -6.94 -7.59 14.03
CA LEU A 43 -7.86 -8.73 14.17
C LEU A 43 -8.13 -9.43 12.83
N VAL A 44 -8.18 -8.67 11.72
CA VAL A 44 -8.32 -9.27 10.38
C VAL A 44 -7.06 -10.03 9.99
N VAL A 45 -5.89 -9.44 10.24
CA VAL A 45 -4.59 -10.09 9.97
C VAL A 45 -4.42 -11.36 10.81
N ALA A 46 -4.88 -11.35 12.07
CA ALA A 46 -4.90 -12.53 12.93
C ALA A 46 -5.93 -13.60 12.52
N GLY A 47 -6.80 -13.31 11.54
CA GLY A 47 -7.87 -14.21 11.09
C GLY A 47 -9.05 -14.33 12.06
N GLU A 48 -9.16 -13.42 13.03
CA GLU A 48 -10.21 -13.45 14.05
C GLU A 48 -11.55 -12.90 13.53
N ILE A 49 -11.51 -11.94 12.62
CA ILE A 49 -12.68 -11.34 11.97
C ILE A 49 -12.44 -11.14 10.48
N ASP A 50 -13.53 -11.07 9.70
CA ASP A 50 -13.46 -10.66 8.30
C ASP A 50 -13.51 -9.13 8.12
N TYR A 51 -13.18 -8.65 6.90
CA TYR A 51 -13.23 -7.21 6.59
C TYR A 51 -14.60 -6.57 6.76
N ALA A 52 -15.70 -7.30 6.50
CA ALA A 52 -17.04 -6.76 6.65
C ALA A 52 -17.39 -6.52 8.13
N THR A 53 -17.02 -7.46 8.98
CA THR A 53 -17.14 -7.35 10.44
C THR A 53 -16.23 -6.25 10.97
N MET A 54 -15.01 -6.16 10.48
CA MET A 54 -14.05 -5.11 10.85
C MET A 54 -14.62 -3.72 10.59
N HIS A 55 -15.16 -3.46 9.41
CA HIS A 55 -15.73 -2.14 9.08
C HIS A 55 -16.87 -1.75 10.02
N GLN A 56 -17.74 -2.71 10.38
CA GLN A 56 -18.85 -2.44 11.29
C GLN A 56 -18.36 -2.17 12.72
N ARG A 57 -17.48 -3.04 13.25
CA ARG A 57 -16.95 -2.91 14.62
C ARG A 57 -16.14 -1.63 14.80
N ARG A 58 -15.27 -1.29 13.84
CA ARG A 58 -14.50 -0.05 13.84
C ARG A 58 -15.43 1.16 13.90
N THR A 59 -16.47 1.20 13.07
CA THR A 59 -17.41 2.32 13.04
C THR A 59 -18.22 2.42 14.30
N ASP A 60 -18.69 1.29 14.87
CA ASP A 60 -19.40 1.23 16.13
C ASP A 60 -18.51 1.75 17.28
N CYS A 61 -17.29 1.26 17.38
CA CYS A 61 -16.29 1.73 18.34
C CYS A 61 -16.04 3.24 18.22
N PHE A 62 -15.81 3.71 17.00
CA PHE A 62 -15.57 5.13 16.73
C PHE A 62 -16.76 6.02 17.16
N LEU A 63 -17.98 5.64 16.85
CA LEU A 63 -19.18 6.37 17.28
C LEU A 63 -19.33 6.34 18.82
N GLY A 64 -19.03 5.20 19.44
CA GLY A 64 -19.02 5.06 20.89
C GLY A 64 -18.03 6.00 21.59
N GLU A 65 -16.82 6.13 21.07
CA GLU A 65 -15.80 7.07 21.58
C GLU A 65 -16.23 8.54 21.44
N LEU A 66 -17.10 8.83 20.47
CA LEU A 66 -17.72 10.16 20.34
C LEU A 66 -18.94 10.36 21.27
N GLY A 67 -19.29 9.36 22.09
CA GLY A 67 -20.47 9.39 22.94
C GLY A 67 -21.79 9.19 22.18
N ILE A 68 -21.74 8.66 20.95
CA ILE A 68 -22.91 8.41 20.11
C ILE A 68 -23.33 6.94 20.28
N LEU A 69 -24.46 6.72 20.96
CA LEU A 69 -25.08 5.41 21.07
C LEU A 69 -25.85 5.11 19.75
N ALA A 70 -25.21 4.43 18.83
CA ALA A 70 -25.78 4.08 17.53
C ALA A 70 -26.31 2.64 17.56
N ASP A 71 -27.47 2.41 16.97
CA ASP A 71 -27.92 1.06 16.68
C ASP A 71 -27.23 0.48 15.42
N ALA A 72 -27.40 -0.82 15.17
CA ALA A 72 -26.75 -1.50 14.07
C ALA A 72 -27.11 -0.91 12.68
N GLU A 73 -28.31 -0.33 12.51
CA GLU A 73 -28.68 0.31 11.23
C GLU A 73 -28.00 1.66 11.07
N GLN A 74 -27.88 2.42 12.14
CA GLN A 74 -27.16 3.69 12.15
C GLN A 74 -25.66 3.50 11.86
N VAL A 75 -25.04 2.46 12.45
CA VAL A 75 -23.63 2.08 12.15
C VAL A 75 -23.47 1.73 10.67
N ARG A 76 -24.36 0.86 10.13
CA ARG A 76 -24.32 0.51 8.69
C ARG A 76 -24.56 1.71 7.79
N SER A 77 -25.45 2.61 8.17
CA SER A 77 -25.75 3.83 7.40
C SER A 77 -24.56 4.79 7.39
N PHE A 78 -23.90 4.97 8.54
CA PHE A 78 -22.68 5.79 8.64
C PHE A 78 -21.57 5.22 7.74
N GLU A 79 -21.30 3.92 7.83
CA GLU A 79 -20.25 3.27 7.04
C GLU A 79 -20.56 3.32 5.53
N ARG A 80 -21.79 3.12 5.12
CA ARG A 80 -22.22 3.26 3.71
C ARG A 80 -21.96 4.68 3.21
N ARG A 81 -22.39 5.71 3.94
CA ARG A 81 -22.19 7.11 3.55
C ARG A 81 -20.71 7.50 3.53
N ARG A 82 -19.93 7.01 4.51
CA ARG A 82 -18.49 7.21 4.54
C ARG A 82 -17.84 6.62 3.27
N ARG A 83 -18.24 5.44 2.88
CA ARG A 83 -17.72 4.76 1.68
C ARG A 83 -18.08 5.51 0.40
N GLU A 84 -19.30 6.00 0.26
CA GLU A 84 -19.72 6.84 -0.88
C GLU A 84 -18.86 8.10 -1.00
N LEU A 85 -18.56 8.75 0.13
CA LEU A 85 -17.67 9.91 0.17
C LEU A 85 -16.24 9.55 -0.25
N LEU A 86 -15.72 8.43 0.23
CA LEU A 86 -14.39 7.94 -0.15
C LEU A 86 -14.32 7.64 -1.64
N ASP A 87 -15.28 6.90 -2.19
CA ASP A 87 -15.32 6.51 -3.61
C ASP A 87 -15.28 7.72 -4.56
N SER A 88 -15.76 8.89 -4.10
CA SER A 88 -15.74 10.14 -4.86
C SER A 88 -14.54 11.05 -4.58
N SER A 89 -13.66 10.67 -3.65
CA SER A 89 -12.59 11.57 -3.15
C SER A 89 -11.18 11.00 -3.24
N TRP A 90 -11.01 9.80 -3.78
CA TRP A 90 -9.69 9.22 -4.00
C TRP A 90 -8.86 10.07 -4.94
N GLN A 91 -7.63 10.33 -4.58
CA GLN A 91 -6.66 11.08 -5.40
C GLN A 91 -5.30 10.39 -5.33
N LEU A 92 -4.57 10.43 -6.43
CA LEU A 92 -3.16 10.04 -6.44
C LEU A 92 -2.32 11.16 -5.83
N PHE A 93 -1.19 10.80 -5.24
CA PHE A 93 -0.15 11.80 -5.01
C PHE A 93 0.41 12.30 -6.34
N ASP A 94 0.88 13.54 -6.35
CA ASP A 94 1.32 14.23 -7.59
C ASP A 94 2.51 13.55 -8.28
N ASP A 95 3.35 12.82 -7.51
CA ASP A 95 4.56 12.14 -7.98
C ASP A 95 4.31 10.73 -8.55
N VAL A 96 3.08 10.21 -8.50
CA VAL A 96 2.77 8.81 -8.82
C VAL A 96 2.90 8.52 -10.30
N ILE A 97 2.20 9.29 -11.14
CA ILE A 97 2.12 8.97 -12.58
C ILE A 97 3.51 9.10 -13.23
N GLU A 98 4.27 10.14 -12.90
CA GLU A 98 5.61 10.32 -13.43
C GLU A 98 6.54 9.17 -13.01
N CYS A 99 6.47 8.73 -11.75
CA CYS A 99 7.23 7.60 -11.26
C CYS A 99 6.85 6.30 -11.97
N LEU A 100 5.55 6.00 -12.09
CA LEU A 100 5.07 4.79 -12.76
C LEU A 100 5.46 4.76 -14.25
N ASP A 101 5.38 5.88 -14.95
CA ASP A 101 5.80 6.04 -16.34
C ASP A 101 7.30 5.78 -16.48
N TRP A 102 8.10 6.31 -15.57
CA TRP A 102 9.55 6.08 -15.54
C TRP A 102 9.87 4.59 -15.31
N LEU A 103 9.22 3.95 -14.32
CA LEU A 103 9.41 2.53 -14.02
C LEU A 103 9.06 1.64 -15.22
N ARG A 104 7.96 1.96 -15.91
CA ARG A 104 7.54 1.24 -17.13
C ARG A 104 8.52 1.48 -18.30
N ALA A 105 8.99 2.72 -18.49
CA ALA A 105 9.98 3.07 -19.51
C ALA A 105 11.33 2.37 -19.25
N ALA A 106 11.70 2.16 -17.98
CA ALA A 106 12.86 1.38 -17.58
C ALA A 106 12.68 -0.14 -17.81
N GLY A 107 11.50 -0.59 -18.28
CA GLY A 107 11.22 -1.99 -18.61
C GLY A 107 10.94 -2.87 -17.40
N LEU A 108 10.61 -2.28 -16.24
CA LEU A 108 10.29 -3.02 -15.02
C LEU A 108 8.89 -3.63 -15.10
N LEU A 109 8.77 -4.85 -14.57
CA LEU A 109 7.47 -5.43 -14.21
C LEU A 109 7.00 -4.80 -12.90
N LEU A 110 5.73 -4.40 -12.86
CA LEU A 110 5.14 -3.75 -11.70
C LEU A 110 4.06 -4.62 -11.08
N ALA A 111 4.05 -4.70 -9.75
CA ALA A 111 2.96 -5.31 -9.00
C ALA A 111 2.43 -4.38 -7.92
N ALA A 112 1.11 -4.35 -7.76
CA ALA A 112 0.46 -3.76 -6.60
C ALA A 112 0.37 -4.80 -5.47
N VAL A 113 0.69 -4.41 -4.23
CA VAL A 113 0.70 -5.30 -3.06
C VAL A 113 0.04 -4.60 -1.88
N THR A 114 -1.17 -4.98 -1.52
CA THR A 114 -1.97 -4.22 -0.55
C THR A 114 -2.67 -5.10 0.49
N ASN A 115 -2.73 -4.59 1.73
CA ASN A 115 -3.45 -5.20 2.85
C ASN A 115 -4.92 -4.76 2.91
N ALA A 116 -5.61 -4.70 1.77
CA ALA A 116 -6.98 -4.25 1.67
C ALA A 116 -7.97 -5.38 1.33
N SER A 117 -9.28 -5.08 1.35
CA SER A 117 -10.31 -5.98 0.85
C SER A 117 -10.36 -5.97 -0.68
N GLY A 118 -10.53 -7.15 -1.32
CA GLY A 118 -10.40 -7.34 -2.76
C GLY A 118 -11.26 -6.43 -3.63
N VAL A 119 -12.58 -6.45 -3.43
CA VAL A 119 -13.54 -5.76 -4.31
C VAL A 119 -13.31 -4.24 -4.34
N HIS A 120 -13.10 -3.63 -3.17
CA HIS A 120 -12.94 -2.18 -3.08
C HIS A 120 -11.59 -1.73 -3.64
N GLN A 121 -10.54 -2.51 -3.42
CA GLN A 121 -9.20 -2.15 -3.90
C GLN A 121 -9.09 -2.25 -5.42
N ARG A 122 -9.69 -3.29 -6.02
CA ARG A 122 -9.72 -3.41 -7.50
C ARG A 122 -10.47 -2.25 -8.14
N LYS A 123 -11.62 -1.86 -7.56
CA LYS A 123 -12.38 -0.69 -8.03
C LYS A 123 -11.53 0.58 -7.94
N LYS A 124 -10.89 0.84 -6.80
CA LYS A 124 -10.05 2.01 -6.58
C LYS A 124 -8.89 2.09 -7.59
N ILE A 125 -8.18 0.98 -7.81
CA ILE A 125 -7.10 0.88 -8.80
C ILE A 125 -7.62 1.19 -10.23
N ALA A 126 -8.80 0.69 -10.57
CA ALA A 126 -9.40 0.91 -11.90
C ALA A 126 -9.89 2.36 -12.09
N ASP A 127 -10.61 2.90 -11.11
CA ASP A 127 -11.19 4.25 -11.18
C ASP A 127 -10.11 5.34 -11.28
N LEU A 128 -8.94 5.10 -10.68
CA LEU A 128 -7.79 6.02 -10.72
C LEU A 128 -6.85 5.77 -11.92
N GLY A 129 -7.20 4.87 -12.84
CA GLY A 129 -6.41 4.60 -14.03
C GLY A 129 -5.09 3.87 -13.77
N LEU A 130 -4.91 3.28 -12.59
CA LEU A 130 -3.68 2.57 -12.22
C LEU A 130 -3.59 1.15 -12.81
N ALA A 131 -4.72 0.53 -13.16
CA ALA A 131 -4.76 -0.86 -13.61
C ALA A 131 -3.80 -1.17 -14.79
N PRO A 132 -3.62 -0.30 -15.81
CA PRO A 132 -2.71 -0.57 -16.93
C PRO A 132 -1.22 -0.59 -16.56
N TYR A 133 -0.85 -0.05 -15.40
CA TYR A 133 0.53 -0.02 -14.94
C TYR A 133 0.99 -1.36 -14.36
N PHE A 134 0.07 -2.17 -13.82
CA PHE A 134 0.43 -3.37 -13.08
C PHE A 134 0.33 -4.64 -13.92
N ASP A 135 1.41 -5.42 -13.92
CA ASP A 135 1.45 -6.77 -14.48
C ASP A 135 0.84 -7.80 -13.51
N HIS A 136 0.84 -7.49 -12.19
CA HIS A 136 0.25 -8.32 -11.15
C HIS A 136 -0.37 -7.46 -10.04
N VAL A 137 -1.44 -7.97 -9.40
CA VAL A 137 -2.09 -7.32 -8.26
C VAL A 137 -2.36 -8.35 -7.18
N ALA A 138 -1.70 -8.20 -6.04
CA ALA A 138 -1.87 -9.04 -4.86
C ALA A 138 -2.62 -8.28 -3.76
N ILE A 139 -3.76 -8.79 -3.37
CA ILE A 139 -4.65 -8.19 -2.38
C ILE A 139 -4.86 -9.18 -1.24
N ALA A 140 -4.54 -8.78 0.00
CA ALA A 140 -4.62 -9.64 1.16
C ALA A 140 -6.00 -10.28 1.36
N GLY A 141 -7.08 -9.52 1.15
CA GLY A 141 -8.44 -10.02 1.25
C GLY A 141 -8.83 -11.09 0.22
N GLU A 142 -8.05 -11.24 -0.86
CA GLU A 142 -8.23 -12.30 -1.86
C GLU A 142 -7.32 -13.50 -1.60
N LEU A 143 -6.11 -13.23 -1.08
CA LEU A 143 -5.09 -14.25 -0.86
C LEU A 143 -5.21 -14.95 0.51
N GLY A 144 -5.88 -14.32 1.46
CA GLY A 144 -5.98 -14.81 2.84
C GLY A 144 -4.66 -14.67 3.64
N VAL A 145 -3.73 -13.87 3.13
CA VAL A 145 -2.45 -13.55 3.77
C VAL A 145 -2.12 -12.08 3.53
N ALA A 146 -1.51 -11.41 4.50
CA ALA A 146 -1.25 -9.97 4.48
C ALA A 146 0.23 -9.68 4.78
N LYS A 147 0.74 -8.53 4.32
CA LYS A 147 2.03 -8.00 4.79
C LYS A 147 1.99 -7.81 6.31
N PRO A 148 3.02 -8.13 7.08
CA PRO A 148 4.39 -8.45 6.66
C PRO A 148 4.67 -9.95 6.42
N ASP A 149 3.66 -10.82 6.33
CA ASP A 149 3.89 -12.24 6.08
C ASP A 149 4.71 -12.44 4.78
N PRO A 150 5.86 -13.14 4.81
CA PRO A 150 6.69 -13.38 3.64
C PRO A 150 5.97 -14.11 2.50
N VAL A 151 4.91 -14.87 2.80
CA VAL A 151 4.09 -15.54 1.78
C VAL A 151 3.45 -14.54 0.84
N MET A 152 3.02 -13.37 1.34
CA MET A 152 2.46 -12.29 0.50
C MET A 152 3.47 -11.82 -0.55
N PHE A 153 4.69 -11.51 -0.15
CA PHE A 153 5.77 -11.05 -1.03
C PHE A 153 6.23 -12.13 -2.00
N HIS A 154 6.36 -13.37 -1.54
CA HIS A 154 6.75 -14.50 -2.39
C HIS A 154 5.70 -14.80 -3.45
N THR A 155 4.40 -14.71 -3.10
CA THR A 155 3.30 -14.88 -4.06
C THR A 155 3.38 -13.84 -5.18
N VAL A 156 3.71 -12.59 -4.85
CA VAL A 156 3.90 -11.53 -5.84
C VAL A 156 5.11 -11.82 -6.74
N CYS A 157 6.23 -12.24 -6.17
CA CYS A 157 7.41 -12.60 -6.95
C CYS A 157 7.13 -13.74 -7.93
N LEU A 158 6.37 -14.76 -7.50
CA LEU A 158 5.90 -15.83 -8.39
C LEU A 158 5.00 -15.30 -9.51
N GLY A 159 4.06 -14.39 -9.20
CA GLY A 159 3.20 -13.76 -10.20
C GLY A 159 3.96 -12.93 -11.23
N LEU A 160 5.08 -12.33 -10.85
CA LEU A 160 5.99 -11.58 -11.74
C LEU A 160 7.04 -12.48 -12.42
N GLY A 161 7.15 -13.77 -12.07
CA GLY A 161 8.14 -14.69 -12.60
C GLY A 161 9.58 -14.36 -12.18
N CYS A 162 9.79 -13.80 -10.99
CA CYS A 162 11.11 -13.44 -10.46
C CYS A 162 11.37 -14.04 -9.08
N SER A 163 12.64 -14.06 -8.65
CA SER A 163 13.00 -14.39 -7.28
C SER A 163 12.87 -13.18 -6.36
N PRO A 164 12.70 -13.36 -5.03
CA PRO A 164 12.67 -12.24 -4.06
C PRO A 164 13.85 -11.28 -4.21
N ALA A 165 15.06 -11.80 -4.36
CA ALA A 165 16.27 -10.98 -4.54
C ALA A 165 16.29 -10.14 -5.84
N GLN A 166 15.38 -10.35 -6.77
CA GLN A 166 15.21 -9.58 -8.00
C GLN A 166 14.07 -8.55 -7.91
N ALA A 167 13.39 -8.49 -6.77
CA ALA A 167 12.27 -7.61 -6.52
C ALA A 167 12.65 -6.53 -5.49
N VAL A 168 12.04 -5.36 -5.62
CA VAL A 168 12.09 -4.28 -4.62
C VAL A 168 10.66 -3.94 -4.28
N HIS A 169 10.35 -3.79 -2.99
CA HIS A 169 9.06 -3.30 -2.51
C HIS A 169 9.19 -1.89 -1.95
N VAL A 170 8.20 -1.06 -2.25
CA VAL A 170 8.07 0.32 -1.76
C VAL A 170 6.70 0.47 -1.10
N GLY A 171 6.68 1.01 0.11
CA GLY A 171 5.44 1.31 0.83
C GLY A 171 5.67 2.26 2.00
N ASP A 172 4.57 2.82 2.53
CA ASP A 172 4.59 3.85 3.56
C ASP A 172 4.70 3.31 4.99
N LYS A 173 4.33 2.04 5.22
CA LYS A 173 4.40 1.42 6.54
C LYS A 173 5.76 0.78 6.77
N LEU A 174 6.55 1.33 7.72
CA LEU A 174 7.89 0.82 8.04
C LEU A 174 7.87 -0.68 8.36
N ASP A 175 6.97 -1.12 9.25
CA ASP A 175 6.94 -2.51 9.73
C ASP A 175 6.39 -3.47 8.67
N THR A 176 5.24 -3.16 8.07
CA THR A 176 4.55 -4.10 7.20
C THR A 176 5.10 -4.11 5.78
N ASP A 177 5.54 -2.96 5.27
CA ASP A 177 6.07 -2.85 3.92
C ASP A 177 7.58 -3.05 3.88
N ALA A 178 8.33 -2.15 4.54
CA ALA A 178 9.76 -2.11 4.36
C ALA A 178 10.47 -3.25 5.13
N ILE A 179 10.21 -3.40 6.42
CA ILE A 179 10.79 -4.48 7.23
C ILE A 179 10.26 -5.84 6.73
N GLY A 180 8.95 -5.95 6.46
CA GLY A 180 8.35 -7.17 5.92
C GLY A 180 8.97 -7.61 4.60
N ALA A 181 9.20 -6.68 3.67
CA ALA A 181 9.84 -6.97 2.38
C ALA A 181 11.30 -7.40 2.55
N ARG A 182 12.08 -6.69 3.38
CA ARG A 182 13.47 -7.05 3.71
C ARG A 182 13.55 -8.46 4.26
N ASP A 183 12.70 -8.77 5.23
CA ASP A 183 12.70 -10.08 5.91
C ASP A 183 12.22 -11.22 4.98
N ALA A 184 11.43 -10.87 3.95
CA ALA A 184 11.06 -11.77 2.86
C ALA A 184 12.14 -11.90 1.77
N GLY A 185 13.28 -11.19 1.88
CA GLY A 185 14.41 -11.26 0.97
C GLY A 185 14.31 -10.36 -0.27
N LEU A 186 13.41 -9.37 -0.26
CA LEU A 186 13.32 -8.34 -1.28
C LEU A 186 14.23 -7.14 -0.93
N GLY A 187 14.53 -6.31 -1.92
CA GLY A 187 14.95 -4.94 -1.65
C GLY A 187 13.80 -4.17 -1.01
N ALA A 188 14.10 -3.32 -0.03
CA ALA A 188 13.13 -2.64 0.79
C ALA A 188 13.30 -1.13 0.75
N VAL A 189 12.23 -0.41 0.41
CA VAL A 189 12.18 1.04 0.41
C VAL A 189 11.00 1.49 1.25
N TRP A 190 11.30 2.25 2.30
CA TRP A 190 10.30 2.93 3.10
C TRP A 190 10.01 4.31 2.51
N LEU A 191 8.76 4.56 2.18
CA LEU A 191 8.27 5.85 1.70
C LEU A 191 7.77 6.67 2.91
N ASP A 192 8.64 7.52 3.46
CA ASP A 192 8.33 8.40 4.60
C ASP A 192 7.93 9.79 4.11
N ARG A 193 6.68 9.93 3.61
CA ARG A 193 6.15 11.20 3.08
C ARG A 193 6.06 12.30 4.14
N ASP A 194 5.85 11.92 5.40
CA ASP A 194 5.71 12.88 6.50
C ASP A 194 7.05 13.30 7.11
N THR A 195 8.16 12.67 6.68
CA THR A 195 9.52 12.92 7.18
C THR A 195 9.57 12.95 8.71
N ILE A 196 8.97 11.94 9.34
CA ILE A 196 8.86 11.84 10.81
C ILE A 196 10.21 11.69 11.50
N GLY A 197 11.29 11.57 10.73
CA GLY A 197 12.67 11.57 11.23
C GLY A 197 13.05 10.26 11.93
N GLU A 198 12.24 9.22 11.83
CA GLU A 198 12.61 7.90 12.25
C GLU A 198 13.74 7.36 11.37
N ARG A 199 14.73 6.74 11.98
CA ARG A 199 15.82 6.12 11.22
C ARG A 199 15.40 4.74 10.77
N ALA A 200 15.40 4.53 9.45
CA ALA A 200 15.19 3.20 8.91
C ALA A 200 16.23 2.20 9.43
N PRO A 201 15.84 0.97 9.71
CA PRO A 201 16.77 -0.09 10.12
C PRO A 201 17.69 -0.49 8.96
N GLU A 202 18.77 -1.21 9.31
CA GLU A 202 19.71 -1.73 8.32
C GLU A 202 19.00 -2.55 7.23
N GLY A 203 19.39 -2.32 5.98
CA GLY A 203 18.80 -3.01 4.81
C GLY A 203 17.50 -2.39 4.29
N VAL A 204 17.06 -1.26 4.85
CA VAL A 204 15.91 -0.49 4.38
C VAL A 204 16.39 0.89 3.90
N HIS A 205 16.09 1.21 2.65
CA HIS A 205 16.29 2.56 2.11
C HIS A 205 15.07 3.43 2.42
N THR A 206 15.27 4.75 2.55
CA THR A 206 14.17 5.70 2.79
C THR A 206 14.13 6.73 1.67
N VAL A 207 12.92 7.06 1.23
CA VAL A 207 12.64 8.18 0.32
C VAL A 207 11.48 9.01 0.88
N ALA A 208 11.53 10.33 0.69
CA ALA A 208 10.46 11.23 1.12
C ALA A 208 9.32 11.33 0.09
N GLY A 209 9.55 10.86 -1.14
CA GLY A 209 8.58 10.85 -2.21
C GLY A 209 8.98 9.90 -3.32
N LEU A 210 8.02 9.51 -4.16
CA LEU A 210 8.28 8.62 -5.30
C LEU A 210 9.16 9.28 -6.37
N ALA A 211 9.27 10.60 -6.38
CA ALA A 211 10.17 11.32 -7.27
C ALA A 211 11.66 10.98 -7.04
N GLU A 212 12.00 10.52 -5.82
CA GLU A 212 13.38 10.11 -5.47
C GLU A 212 13.68 8.65 -5.87
N LEU A 213 12.64 7.85 -6.12
CA LEU A 213 12.78 6.43 -6.38
C LEU A 213 13.64 6.10 -7.61
N PRO A 214 13.54 6.81 -8.75
CA PRO A 214 14.40 6.58 -9.91
C PRO A 214 15.90 6.69 -9.59
N GLU A 215 16.33 7.72 -8.87
CA GLU A 215 17.71 7.92 -8.47
C GLU A 215 18.18 6.82 -7.52
N LEU A 216 17.40 6.49 -6.52
CA LEU A 216 17.68 5.39 -5.59
C LEU A 216 17.87 4.05 -6.34
N LEU A 217 16.99 3.73 -7.29
CA LEU A 217 17.05 2.48 -8.03
C LEU A 217 18.30 2.40 -8.93
N VAL A 218 18.72 3.51 -9.48
CA VAL A 218 19.95 3.58 -10.31
C VAL A 218 21.19 3.45 -9.44
N SER A 219 21.24 4.10 -8.27
CA SER A 219 22.43 4.12 -7.40
C SER A 219 22.61 2.81 -6.62
N GLU A 220 21.56 2.31 -6.02
CA GLU A 220 21.64 1.21 -5.05
C GLU A 220 21.33 -0.17 -5.68
N TYR A 221 20.45 -0.22 -6.68
CA TYR A 221 20.04 -1.48 -7.29
C TYR A 221 20.67 -1.74 -8.66
N ALA A 222 21.68 -0.93 -9.06
CA ALA A 222 22.43 -1.09 -10.30
C ALA A 222 21.54 -1.31 -11.54
N MET A 223 20.49 -0.54 -11.66
CA MET A 223 19.65 -0.51 -12.85
C MET A 223 20.42 0.13 -14.01
N ILE A 224 21.43 -0.59 -14.52
CA ILE A 224 22.08 -0.22 -15.76
C ILE A 224 21.04 -0.43 -16.85
N GLY A 225 20.65 0.65 -17.53
CA GLY A 225 19.71 0.61 -18.63
C GLY A 225 20.14 -0.38 -19.71
N VAL A 226 19.55 -1.56 -19.71
CA VAL A 226 19.59 -2.47 -20.83
C VAL A 226 18.37 -2.14 -21.68
N PRO A 227 18.52 -1.73 -22.95
CA PRO A 227 17.39 -1.56 -23.83
C PRO A 227 16.69 -2.93 -23.95
N VAL A 228 15.49 -3.04 -23.42
CA VAL A 228 14.69 -4.27 -23.56
C VAL A 228 14.23 -4.38 -25.00
N GLN A 229 14.89 -5.24 -25.77
CA GLN A 229 14.28 -5.78 -26.97
C GLN A 229 13.11 -6.65 -26.50
N ARG A 230 11.89 -6.30 -26.91
CA ARG A 230 10.70 -7.14 -26.75
C ARG A 230 10.89 -8.43 -27.56
N GLY A 231 11.55 -9.40 -26.98
CA GLY A 231 11.75 -10.75 -27.49
C GLY A 231 11.65 -11.70 -26.31
N SER A 232 10.87 -12.75 -26.45
CA SER A 232 10.49 -13.80 -25.50
C SER A 232 11.61 -14.27 -24.53
N GLY A 233 11.99 -13.47 -23.58
CA GLY A 233 12.95 -13.81 -22.53
C GLY A 233 12.82 -12.82 -21.36
N THR A 234 12.56 -13.33 -20.19
CA THR A 234 12.45 -12.57 -18.94
C THR A 234 13.76 -11.84 -18.67
N PRO A 235 13.77 -10.50 -18.46
CA PRO A 235 14.99 -9.80 -18.05
C PRO A 235 15.33 -10.19 -16.60
N ALA A 236 16.53 -10.73 -16.39
CA ALA A 236 17.07 -11.02 -15.08
C ALA A 236 17.72 -9.75 -14.52
N PHE A 237 17.16 -9.16 -13.48
CA PHE A 237 17.81 -8.12 -12.68
C PHE A 237 18.47 -8.78 -11.48
N THR A 238 19.74 -8.48 -11.27
CA THR A 238 20.48 -8.94 -10.10
C THR A 238 20.64 -7.78 -9.14
N VAL A 239 19.97 -7.86 -7.99
CA VAL A 239 20.22 -6.95 -6.87
C VAL A 239 21.64 -7.22 -6.36
N ARG A 240 22.55 -6.25 -6.45
CA ARG A 240 23.83 -6.33 -5.76
C ARG A 240 23.62 -5.89 -4.32
N ASN A 241 23.48 -6.85 -3.43
CA ASN A 241 23.68 -6.57 -2.02
C ASN A 241 25.12 -6.14 -1.84
N GLY A 242 25.31 -4.84 -1.56
CA GLY A 242 26.58 -4.32 -1.12
C GLY A 242 26.92 -4.95 0.23
N VAL A 243 27.75 -5.99 0.21
CA VAL A 243 28.41 -6.49 1.42
C VAL A 243 29.61 -5.58 1.65
N LEU A 244 29.60 -4.87 2.75
CA LEU A 244 30.78 -4.59 3.56
C LEU A 244 30.51 -5.05 4.97
#